data_6ae083bb2b3a9827576d50438b3da9b9
#
_entry.id   6ae083bb2b3a9827576d50438b3da9b9
#
_cell.length_a   1.000
_cell.length_b   1.000
_cell.length_c   1.000
_cell.angle_alpha   90.00
_cell.angle_beta   90.00
_cell.angle_gamma   90.00
#
_symmetry.space_group_name_H-M   'P 1'
#
loop_
_entity.id
_entity.type
_entity.pdbx_description
1 polymer ?
#
loop_
_entity_poly.entity_id
_entity_poly.type
_entity_poly.pdbx_seq_one_letter_code
_entity_poly.pdbx_strand_id
1 'polypeptide(L)'
;MFYLLGDHLGSTNIIANEDGDELAELRYKAWGETRFGPAATHTDYKYTGQREEAGIGLYYYNARWYDPVLGRFAQADTIVPGGGPMAWDRYTYVANNPLRFSDPSGMKMCEGEAWQCHPVPSSPAPPPPNPPTVPPSPEGGDPADPVEVGLEWLTGEGPRHHEFREGDEFAELLQEHYWIQRAKQEIAARIRGMNYSRGSYDYSLAGLQGIPKYVQDYTNILTGGRAGNLAATFLGSYDLDYYVVEVDGKSGTTRVLFHVANESSLSSATHPPVLGYTEVYLEEIGPAIDALVPTGPMSKVTQDFWWTETVEFR
;
A
#
# COMPACT_ATOMS: atom_id res chain seq x y z
N MET A 1 -12.24 8.20 25.89
CA MET A 1 -12.13 7.23 24.77
C MET A 1 -13.52 7.01 24.22
N PHE A 2 -13.67 6.72 22.87
CA PHE A 2 -14.98 6.43 22.28
C PHE A 2 -14.94 5.06 21.63
N TYR A 3 -16.04 4.35 21.67
CA TYR A 3 -16.25 3.06 21.03
C TYR A 3 -17.25 3.23 19.88
N LEU A 4 -16.92 2.69 18.72
CA LEU A 4 -17.78 2.68 17.55
C LEU A 4 -18.33 1.28 17.35
N LEU A 5 -19.65 1.14 17.40
CA LEU A 5 -20.34 -0.12 17.13
C LEU A 5 -20.97 -0.05 15.74
N GLY A 6 -20.65 -1.02 14.89
CA GLY A 6 -21.05 -1.06 13.49
C GLY A 6 -22.16 -2.06 13.20
N ASP A 7 -22.78 -1.88 12.02
CA ASP A 7 -23.68 -2.89 11.43
C ASP A 7 -22.90 -3.98 10.66
N HIS A 8 -23.62 -4.86 9.99
CA HIS A 8 -23.06 -5.95 9.19
C HIS A 8 -22.23 -5.48 7.98
N LEU A 9 -22.37 -4.23 7.54
CA LEU A 9 -21.56 -3.60 6.51
C LEU A 9 -20.38 -2.79 7.06
N GLY A 10 -20.23 -2.72 8.39
CA GLY A 10 -19.21 -1.92 9.06
C GLY A 10 -19.57 -0.44 9.21
N SER A 11 -20.82 -0.05 8.98
CA SER A 11 -21.25 1.34 9.19
C SER A 11 -21.37 1.63 10.67
N THR A 12 -20.85 2.77 11.13
CA THR A 12 -20.96 3.20 12.54
C THR A 12 -22.42 3.49 12.89
N ASN A 13 -23.01 2.69 13.77
CA ASN A 13 -24.40 2.85 14.21
C ASN A 13 -24.52 3.49 15.58
N ILE A 14 -23.67 3.12 16.53
CA ILE A 14 -23.68 3.63 17.88
C ILE A 14 -22.29 4.12 18.25
N ILE A 15 -22.22 5.26 18.89
CA ILE A 15 -21.01 5.81 19.49
C ILE A 15 -21.23 5.81 21.01
N ALA A 16 -20.36 5.12 21.74
CA ALA A 16 -20.40 5.04 23.19
C ALA A 16 -19.16 5.64 23.85
N ASN A 17 -19.27 6.08 25.08
CA ASN A 17 -18.15 6.52 25.92
C ASN A 17 -17.44 5.31 26.57
N GLU A 18 -16.43 5.57 27.39
CA GLU A 18 -15.68 4.55 28.13
C GLU A 18 -16.49 3.86 29.23
N ASP A 19 -17.59 4.47 29.68
CA ASP A 19 -18.51 3.92 30.67
C ASP A 19 -19.59 3.03 30.01
N GLY A 20 -19.67 3.02 28.70
CA GLY A 20 -20.64 2.27 27.91
C GLY A 20 -21.94 3.05 27.64
N ASP A 21 -21.99 4.33 27.99
CA ASP A 21 -23.16 5.16 27.72
C ASP A 21 -23.19 5.53 26.23
N GLU A 22 -24.40 5.48 25.67
CA GLU A 22 -24.63 5.89 24.29
C GLU A 22 -24.52 7.43 24.17
N LEU A 23 -23.60 7.88 23.30
CA LEU A 23 -23.41 9.30 23.01
C LEU A 23 -24.13 9.73 21.72
N ALA A 24 -24.26 8.84 20.76
CA ALA A 24 -24.94 9.10 19.50
C ALA A 24 -25.37 7.80 18.81
N GLU A 25 -26.53 7.86 18.15
CA GLU A 25 -27.02 6.83 17.24
C GLU A 25 -27.02 7.38 15.81
N LEU A 26 -26.54 6.58 14.86
CA LEU A 26 -26.52 6.87 13.44
C LEU A 26 -27.30 5.80 12.68
N ARG A 27 -28.13 6.21 11.73
CA ARG A 27 -28.83 5.30 10.81
C ARG A 27 -28.70 5.81 9.39
N TYR A 28 -28.55 4.89 8.45
CA TYR A 28 -28.34 5.20 7.05
C TYR A 28 -29.51 4.73 6.18
N LYS A 29 -29.69 5.37 5.04
CA LYS A 29 -30.43 4.80 3.92
C LYS A 29 -29.58 3.73 3.24
N ALA A 30 -30.19 2.96 2.34
CA ALA A 30 -29.52 1.86 1.66
C ALA A 30 -28.19 2.24 0.96
N TRP A 31 -28.09 3.47 0.50
CA TRP A 31 -26.92 4.01 -0.22
C TRP A 31 -26.03 4.90 0.62
N GLY A 32 -26.20 4.92 1.94
CA GLY A 32 -25.27 5.58 2.85
C GLY A 32 -25.61 7.02 3.21
N GLU A 33 -26.67 7.62 2.65
CA GLU A 33 -27.15 8.90 3.17
C GLU A 33 -27.55 8.73 4.65
N THR A 34 -27.15 9.65 5.52
CA THR A 34 -27.56 9.65 6.92
C THR A 34 -29.08 9.88 6.99
N ARG A 35 -29.80 8.89 7.52
CA ARG A 35 -31.25 8.95 7.75
C ARG A 35 -31.60 9.54 9.09
N PHE A 36 -30.78 9.26 10.11
CA PHE A 36 -30.95 9.69 11.47
C PHE A 36 -29.58 9.84 12.14
N GLY A 37 -29.42 10.87 12.94
CA GLY A 37 -28.23 11.13 13.74
C GLY A 37 -28.07 12.61 14.06
N PRO A 38 -27.20 12.95 15.03
CA PRO A 38 -26.88 14.33 15.33
C PRO A 38 -26.13 15.00 14.19
N ALA A 39 -26.26 16.33 14.09
CA ALA A 39 -25.55 17.11 13.05
C ALA A 39 -24.02 17.05 13.19
N ALA A 40 -23.52 16.89 14.42
CA ALA A 40 -22.10 16.70 14.70
C ALA A 40 -21.91 15.38 15.45
N THR A 41 -20.99 14.57 15.00
CA THR A 41 -20.62 13.29 15.59
C THR A 41 -19.19 13.31 16.10
N HIS A 42 -18.85 12.40 17.01
CA HIS A 42 -17.50 12.24 17.55
C HIS A 42 -16.55 11.54 16.57
N THR A 43 -17.02 11.19 15.37
CA THR A 43 -16.25 10.53 14.33
C THR A 43 -16.74 10.93 12.95
N ASP A 44 -15.82 10.99 11.99
CA ASP A 44 -16.13 11.15 10.57
C ASP A 44 -16.26 9.78 9.85
N TYR A 45 -15.94 8.68 10.55
CA TYR A 45 -16.09 7.31 10.01
C TYR A 45 -17.51 6.84 10.19
N LYS A 46 -18.27 6.73 9.11
CA LYS A 46 -19.71 6.48 9.14
C LYS A 46 -20.11 5.28 8.29
N TYR A 47 -20.75 5.51 7.13
CA TYR A 47 -21.27 4.44 6.27
C TYR A 47 -20.15 3.52 5.78
N THR A 48 -20.33 2.20 5.94
CA THR A 48 -19.37 1.13 5.64
C THR A 48 -17.97 1.37 6.20
N GLY A 49 -17.86 2.09 7.32
CA GLY A 49 -16.60 2.42 7.98
C GLY A 49 -15.74 3.44 7.20
N GLN A 50 -16.29 4.11 6.20
CA GLN A 50 -15.57 5.10 5.41
C GLN A 50 -15.71 6.50 5.98
N ARG A 51 -14.71 7.34 5.73
CA ARG A 51 -14.67 8.72 6.19
C ARG A 51 -15.59 9.60 5.37
N GLU A 52 -16.55 10.24 6.00
CA GLU A 52 -17.37 11.28 5.39
C GLU A 52 -16.62 12.62 5.41
N GLU A 53 -16.56 13.28 4.27
CA GLU A 53 -16.16 14.69 4.17
C GLU A 53 -17.41 15.57 4.18
N ALA A 54 -17.82 15.95 5.36
CA ALA A 54 -19.09 16.66 5.58
C ALA A 54 -19.21 17.98 4.79
N GLY A 55 -18.08 18.64 4.49
CA GLY A 55 -18.03 19.88 3.70
C GLY A 55 -18.50 19.71 2.26
N ILE A 56 -18.40 18.49 1.70
CA ILE A 56 -18.81 18.17 0.32
C ILE A 56 -19.85 17.05 0.25
N GLY A 57 -20.20 16.42 1.37
CA GLY A 57 -21.20 15.36 1.46
C GLY A 57 -20.81 14.05 0.78
N LEU A 58 -19.53 13.77 0.63
CA LEU A 58 -19.01 12.56 -0.01
C LEU A 58 -18.27 11.68 0.98
N TYR A 59 -18.23 10.37 0.71
CA TYR A 59 -17.40 9.41 1.43
C TYR A 59 -16.10 9.13 0.68
N TYR A 60 -14.99 9.09 1.41
CA TYR A 60 -13.68 8.77 0.86
C TYR A 60 -13.40 7.26 0.96
N TYR A 61 -13.40 6.59 -0.18
CA TYR A 61 -13.14 5.16 -0.33
C TYR A 61 -11.70 4.89 -0.83
N ASN A 62 -10.71 5.50 -0.22
CA ASN A 62 -9.29 5.39 -0.59
C ASN A 62 -8.99 5.78 -2.05
N ALA A 63 -9.42 4.99 -3.03
CA ALA A 63 -9.16 5.25 -4.46
C ALA A 63 -10.15 6.23 -5.10
N ARG A 64 -11.38 6.34 -4.58
CA ARG A 64 -12.46 7.15 -5.18
C ARG A 64 -13.32 7.85 -4.13
N TRP A 65 -13.98 8.90 -4.56
CA TRP A 65 -15.06 9.54 -3.79
C TRP A 65 -16.41 8.93 -4.13
N TYR A 66 -17.18 8.62 -3.13
CA TYR A 66 -18.52 8.05 -3.26
C TYR A 66 -19.58 9.07 -2.87
N ASP A 67 -20.58 9.23 -3.73
CA ASP A 67 -21.74 10.09 -3.49
C ASP A 67 -22.91 9.24 -2.97
N PRO A 68 -23.29 9.35 -1.68
CA PRO A 68 -24.37 8.56 -1.11
C PRO A 68 -25.77 8.99 -1.62
N VAL A 69 -25.91 10.23 -2.13
CA VAL A 69 -27.17 10.73 -2.67
C VAL A 69 -27.42 10.11 -4.05
N LEU A 70 -26.37 10.01 -4.86
CA LEU A 70 -26.45 9.38 -6.19
C LEU A 70 -26.28 7.86 -6.13
N GLY A 71 -25.74 7.31 -5.04
CA GLY A 71 -25.42 5.89 -4.90
C GLY A 71 -24.30 5.42 -5.84
N ARG A 72 -23.33 6.32 -6.16
CA ARG A 72 -22.30 6.08 -7.18
C ARG A 72 -20.99 6.72 -6.79
N PHE A 73 -19.90 6.20 -7.36
CA PHE A 73 -18.61 6.87 -7.31
C PHE A 73 -18.61 8.14 -8.17
N ALA A 74 -17.94 9.18 -7.71
CA ALA A 74 -17.76 10.44 -8.44
C ALA A 74 -16.73 10.31 -9.58
N GLN A 75 -15.84 9.30 -9.51
CA GLN A 75 -14.84 9.00 -10.54
C GLN A 75 -15.12 7.63 -11.16
N ALA A 76 -14.79 7.50 -12.44
CA ALA A 76 -14.85 6.23 -13.13
C ALA A 76 -13.79 5.26 -12.57
N ASP A 77 -14.14 3.98 -12.44
CA ASP A 77 -13.17 2.94 -12.14
C ASP A 77 -12.06 2.91 -13.20
N THR A 78 -10.82 2.71 -12.78
CA THR A 78 -9.69 2.54 -13.71
C THR A 78 -9.69 1.15 -14.34
N ILE A 79 -10.28 0.17 -13.64
CA ILE A 79 -10.44 -1.20 -14.10
C ILE A 79 -11.85 -1.31 -14.71
N VAL A 80 -11.95 -1.88 -15.89
CA VAL A 80 -13.22 -2.32 -16.45
C VAL A 80 -13.41 -3.77 -16.02
N PRO A 81 -14.31 -4.06 -15.05
CA PRO A 81 -14.52 -5.43 -14.61
C PRO A 81 -14.93 -6.30 -15.78
N GLY A 82 -14.27 -7.45 -15.96
CA GLY A 82 -14.52 -8.30 -17.13
C GLY A 82 -15.91 -8.90 -17.17
N GLY A 83 -16.51 -8.99 -18.36
CA GLY A 83 -17.42 -10.05 -18.77
C GLY A 83 -18.92 -9.92 -18.56
N GLY A 84 -19.47 -8.86 -17.95
CA GLY A 84 -20.93 -8.71 -17.78
C GLY A 84 -21.46 -7.34 -18.18
N PRO A 85 -22.78 -7.21 -18.47
CA PRO A 85 -23.38 -5.92 -18.82
C PRO A 85 -23.19 -4.84 -17.75
N MET A 86 -23.10 -5.23 -16.47
CA MET A 86 -22.85 -4.32 -15.34
C MET A 86 -21.39 -3.83 -15.27
N ALA A 87 -20.47 -4.54 -15.91
CA ALA A 87 -19.05 -4.17 -15.97
C ALA A 87 -18.77 -2.86 -16.74
N TRP A 88 -19.69 -2.45 -17.60
CA TRP A 88 -19.56 -1.21 -18.37
C TRP A 88 -19.90 0.05 -17.57
N ASP A 89 -20.60 -0.10 -16.42
CA ASP A 89 -20.89 1.03 -15.55
C ASP A 89 -19.76 1.23 -14.53
N ARG A 90 -18.72 1.93 -14.96
CA ARG A 90 -17.51 2.22 -14.20
C ARG A 90 -17.72 3.11 -12.96
N TYR A 91 -18.91 3.65 -12.77
CA TYR A 91 -19.26 4.48 -11.61
C TYR A 91 -20.10 3.72 -10.59
N THR A 92 -20.50 2.49 -10.90
CA THR A 92 -21.35 1.67 -10.05
C THR A 92 -20.67 1.36 -8.72
N TYR A 93 -21.42 1.50 -7.63
CA TYR A 93 -21.04 1.02 -6.31
C TYR A 93 -21.62 -0.39 -6.10
N VAL A 94 -20.76 -1.34 -5.75
CA VAL A 94 -21.05 -2.72 -5.34
C VAL A 94 -22.12 -3.43 -6.20
N ALA A 95 -22.03 -3.31 -7.51
CA ALA A 95 -22.96 -3.90 -8.48
C ALA A 95 -24.44 -3.60 -8.17
N ASN A 96 -24.74 -2.40 -7.66
CA ASN A 96 -26.07 -1.95 -7.23
C ASN A 96 -26.70 -2.80 -6.11
N ASN A 97 -25.91 -3.43 -5.26
CA ASN A 97 -26.40 -4.21 -4.12
C ASN A 97 -25.74 -3.74 -2.79
N PRO A 98 -26.02 -2.49 -2.35
CA PRO A 98 -25.36 -1.86 -1.21
C PRO A 98 -25.77 -2.42 0.16
N LEU A 99 -26.80 -3.27 0.22
CA LEU A 99 -27.24 -3.93 1.44
C LEU A 99 -26.50 -5.24 1.72
N ARG A 100 -25.76 -5.73 0.74
CA ARG A 100 -25.06 -7.01 0.84
C ARG A 100 -23.56 -6.87 0.73
N PHE A 101 -23.08 -5.93 -0.06
CA PHE A 101 -21.67 -5.77 -0.39
C PHE A 101 -21.14 -4.42 0.03
N SER A 102 -19.86 -4.36 0.29
CA SER A 102 -19.11 -3.11 0.47
C SER A 102 -17.89 -3.10 -0.47
N ASP A 103 -17.30 -1.92 -0.68
CA ASP A 103 -16.06 -1.75 -1.43
C ASP A 103 -15.06 -0.98 -0.57
N PRO A 104 -14.27 -1.63 0.28
CA PRO A 104 -13.39 -0.93 1.21
C PRO A 104 -12.27 -0.13 0.57
N SER A 105 -11.90 -0.50 -0.63
CA SER A 105 -10.78 0.10 -1.37
C SER A 105 -11.23 1.21 -2.34
N GLY A 106 -12.51 1.23 -2.69
CA GLY A 106 -13.02 2.05 -3.79
C GLY A 106 -12.66 1.53 -5.18
N MET A 107 -12.23 0.27 -5.30
CA MET A 107 -11.83 -0.38 -6.57
C MET A 107 -12.40 -1.77 -6.72
N LYS A 108 -12.68 -2.47 -5.61
CA LYS A 108 -13.12 -3.87 -5.65
C LYS A 108 -14.20 -4.14 -4.62
N MET A 109 -15.32 -4.64 -5.12
CA MET A 109 -16.42 -5.14 -4.30
C MET A 109 -15.95 -6.33 -3.46
N CYS A 110 -16.30 -6.34 -2.18
CA CYS A 110 -16.07 -7.45 -1.27
C CYS A 110 -17.34 -8.28 -1.10
N GLU A 111 -17.23 -9.59 -1.26
CA GLU A 111 -18.27 -10.57 -1.01
C GLU A 111 -18.04 -11.23 0.35
N GLY A 112 -18.72 -10.75 1.39
CA GLY A 112 -18.59 -11.35 2.72
C GLY A 112 -19.14 -10.45 3.83
N GLU A 113 -19.09 -10.98 5.05
CA GLU A 113 -19.41 -10.22 6.26
C GLU A 113 -18.44 -9.03 6.40
N ALA A 114 -18.91 -7.91 6.96
CA ALA A 114 -18.13 -6.69 7.11
C ALA A 114 -16.75 -6.92 7.76
N TRP A 115 -16.67 -7.85 8.72
CA TRP A 115 -15.41 -8.23 9.37
C TRP A 115 -14.42 -8.98 8.46
N GLN A 116 -14.87 -9.57 7.35
CA GLN A 116 -14.01 -10.18 6.34
C GLN A 116 -13.52 -9.14 5.32
N CYS A 117 -14.33 -8.12 5.08
CA CYS A 117 -14.06 -7.04 4.15
C CYS A 117 -13.31 -5.87 4.78
N HIS A 118 -13.65 -5.60 6.00
CA HIS A 118 -12.96 -4.71 6.93
C HIS A 118 -12.64 -5.57 8.15
N PRO A 119 -11.46 -6.15 8.28
CA PRO A 119 -11.09 -6.77 9.53
C PRO A 119 -11.22 -5.71 10.62
N VAL A 120 -12.40 -5.68 11.25
CA VAL A 120 -12.60 -4.90 12.48
C VAL A 120 -11.53 -5.45 13.42
N PRO A 121 -10.69 -4.62 14.02
CA PRO A 121 -9.83 -5.08 15.08
C PRO A 121 -10.74 -5.68 16.15
N SER A 122 -10.92 -6.99 16.11
CA SER A 122 -11.66 -7.76 17.12
C SER A 122 -10.81 -7.77 18.37
N SER A 123 -11.17 -7.02 19.36
CA SER A 123 -10.44 -6.73 20.58
C SER A 123 -9.46 -5.57 20.42
N PRO A 124 -9.03 -4.89 21.49
CA PRO A 124 -7.87 -4.03 21.40
C PRO A 124 -6.84 -4.80 20.59
N ALA A 125 -6.49 -4.24 19.42
CA ALA A 125 -5.64 -4.92 18.44
C ALA A 125 -4.58 -5.67 19.22
N PRO A 126 -4.37 -6.98 18.97
CA PRO A 126 -3.27 -7.66 19.60
C PRO A 126 -2.10 -6.70 19.45
N PRO A 127 -1.30 -6.46 20.49
CA PRO A 127 -0.18 -5.54 20.36
C PRO A 127 0.44 -5.83 19.01
N PRO A 128 0.68 -4.79 18.18
CA PRO A 128 1.11 -4.99 16.80
C PRO A 128 2.16 -6.11 16.84
N PRO A 129 2.08 -7.11 15.95
CA PRO A 129 3.07 -8.18 15.97
C PRO A 129 4.39 -7.45 16.09
N ASN A 130 5.20 -7.85 17.06
CA ASN A 130 6.52 -7.23 17.26
C ASN A 130 7.08 -6.98 15.87
N PRO A 131 7.59 -5.77 15.59
CA PRO A 131 8.19 -5.49 14.29
C PRO A 131 8.99 -6.73 13.92
N PRO A 132 8.91 -7.23 12.68
CA PRO A 132 9.61 -8.42 12.32
C PRO A 132 11.01 -8.27 12.90
N THR A 133 11.40 -9.22 13.75
CA THR A 133 12.74 -9.18 14.31
C THR A 133 13.64 -9.12 13.10
N VAL A 134 14.30 -7.98 12.90
CA VAL A 134 15.39 -7.91 11.93
C VAL A 134 16.21 -9.14 12.21
N PRO A 135 16.36 -10.07 11.27
CA PRO A 135 17.15 -11.26 11.51
C PRO A 135 18.48 -10.76 12.10
N PRO A 136 18.98 -11.35 13.21
CA PRO A 136 20.25 -10.92 13.77
C PRO A 136 21.25 -10.94 12.62
N SER A 137 21.90 -9.80 12.37
CA SER A 137 22.89 -9.70 11.29
C SER A 137 23.81 -10.89 11.37
N PRO A 138 23.92 -11.74 10.37
CA PRO A 138 25.18 -12.40 10.15
C PRO A 138 26.20 -11.26 10.03
N GLU A 139 27.32 -11.35 10.69
CA GLU A 139 28.39 -10.36 10.57
C GLU A 139 28.74 -10.24 9.09
N GLY A 140 28.42 -9.10 8.47
CA GLY A 140 28.54 -8.85 7.04
C GLY A 140 27.16 -8.90 6.33
N GLY A 141 26.67 -7.77 5.85
CA GLY A 141 25.62 -7.70 4.86
C GLY A 141 26.09 -8.27 3.52
N ASP A 142 25.20 -8.28 2.54
CA ASP A 142 25.56 -8.69 1.18
C ASP A 142 26.40 -7.58 0.53
N PRO A 143 27.67 -7.80 0.17
CA PRO A 143 28.52 -6.76 -0.39
C PRO A 143 28.17 -6.45 -1.85
N ALA A 144 27.26 -7.21 -2.46
CA ALA A 144 26.93 -7.07 -3.88
C ALA A 144 26.23 -5.74 -4.15
N ASP A 145 26.72 -5.02 -5.14
CA ASP A 145 26.05 -3.84 -5.67
C ASP A 145 24.95 -4.21 -6.70
N PRO A 146 24.10 -3.26 -7.16
CA PRO A 146 23.07 -3.57 -8.15
C PRO A 146 23.59 -4.16 -9.47
N VAL A 147 24.83 -3.82 -9.88
CA VAL A 147 25.43 -4.34 -11.11
C VAL A 147 25.86 -5.77 -10.90
N GLU A 148 26.47 -6.09 -9.76
CA GLU A 148 26.90 -7.43 -9.41
C GLU A 148 25.70 -8.38 -9.30
N VAL A 149 24.66 -8.01 -8.59
CA VAL A 149 23.39 -8.78 -8.53
C VAL A 149 22.80 -8.98 -9.93
N GLY A 150 22.84 -7.96 -10.78
CA GLY A 150 22.38 -8.04 -12.16
C GLY A 150 23.22 -9.02 -13.01
N LEU A 151 24.54 -9.05 -12.82
CA LEU A 151 25.43 -9.98 -13.50
C LEU A 151 25.22 -11.43 -13.02
N GLU A 152 25.12 -11.64 -11.71
CA GLU A 152 24.79 -12.94 -11.12
C GLU A 152 23.46 -13.48 -11.64
N TRP A 153 22.45 -12.62 -11.73
CA TRP A 153 21.17 -12.98 -12.33
C TRP A 153 21.29 -13.35 -13.80
N LEU A 154 22.03 -12.57 -14.61
CA LEU A 154 22.24 -12.82 -16.04
C LEU A 154 23.03 -14.11 -16.32
N THR A 155 24.04 -14.41 -15.50
CA THR A 155 24.90 -15.59 -15.67
C THR A 155 24.30 -16.84 -15.02
N GLY A 156 23.38 -16.68 -14.08
CA GLY A 156 22.83 -17.75 -13.26
C GLY A 156 23.76 -18.18 -12.13
N GLU A 157 24.83 -17.45 -11.90
CA GLU A 157 25.78 -17.62 -10.80
C GLU A 157 25.31 -16.80 -9.57
N GLY A 158 25.83 -17.11 -8.38
CA GLY A 158 25.46 -16.41 -7.15
C GLY A 158 24.20 -16.94 -6.44
N PRO A 159 23.85 -16.33 -5.30
CA PRO A 159 22.71 -16.71 -4.48
C PRO A 159 21.39 -16.39 -5.18
N ARG A 160 20.34 -17.14 -4.86
CA ARG A 160 18.97 -16.87 -5.35
C ARG A 160 18.17 -15.98 -4.43
N HIS A 161 18.74 -15.60 -3.32
CA HIS A 161 18.19 -14.68 -2.36
C HIS A 161 19.31 -13.82 -1.81
N HIS A 162 19.14 -12.52 -1.87
CA HIS A 162 20.02 -11.51 -1.31
C HIS A 162 19.33 -10.80 -0.16
N GLU A 163 20.06 -10.55 0.91
CA GLU A 163 19.56 -9.78 2.05
C GLU A 163 20.50 -8.60 2.30
N PHE A 164 20.02 -7.39 1.95
CA PHE A 164 20.76 -6.15 2.10
C PHE A 164 20.35 -5.44 3.39
N ARG A 165 21.32 -4.81 4.05
CA ARG A 165 21.15 -4.16 5.33
C ARG A 165 21.71 -2.74 5.32
N GLU A 166 21.49 -2.01 6.42
CA GLU A 166 22.12 -0.72 6.65
C GLU A 166 23.64 -0.84 6.53
N GLY A 167 24.26 0.00 5.68
CA GLY A 167 25.68 -0.02 5.37
C GLY A 167 26.05 -0.81 4.09
N ASP A 168 25.13 -1.57 3.51
CA ASP A 168 25.37 -2.22 2.23
C ASP A 168 25.12 -1.23 1.09
N GLU A 169 25.98 -1.21 0.08
CA GLU A 169 25.94 -0.21 -1.00
C GLU A 169 24.60 -0.19 -1.73
N PHE A 170 24.01 -1.36 -1.99
CA PHE A 170 22.72 -1.43 -2.66
C PHE A 170 21.59 -0.85 -1.78
N ALA A 171 21.60 -1.13 -0.48
CA ALA A 171 20.60 -0.57 0.44
C ALA A 171 20.76 0.96 0.58
N GLU A 172 21.99 1.47 0.66
CA GLU A 172 22.26 2.92 0.72
C GLU A 172 21.77 3.63 -0.53
N LEU A 173 22.05 3.09 -1.72
CA LEU A 173 21.56 3.62 -2.99
C LEU A 173 20.03 3.66 -3.05
N LEU A 174 19.36 2.62 -2.53
CA LEU A 174 17.91 2.57 -2.46
C LEU A 174 17.34 3.62 -1.51
N GLN A 175 17.96 3.80 -0.34
CA GLN A 175 17.57 4.81 0.65
C GLN A 175 17.64 6.24 0.09
N GLU A 176 18.57 6.52 -0.83
CA GLU A 176 18.72 7.83 -1.49
C GLU A 176 17.62 8.10 -2.54
N HIS A 177 16.82 7.09 -2.91
CA HIS A 177 15.78 7.26 -3.89
C HIS A 177 14.78 8.35 -3.46
N TYR A 178 14.50 9.31 -4.34
CA TYR A 178 13.67 10.49 -4.05
C TYR A 178 12.30 10.12 -3.48
N TRP A 179 11.72 9.00 -3.93
CA TRP A 179 10.42 8.56 -3.51
C TRP A 179 10.45 8.04 -2.05
N ILE A 180 11.50 7.31 -1.66
CA ILE A 180 11.72 6.88 -0.27
C ILE A 180 11.89 8.11 0.63
N GLN A 181 12.66 9.12 0.19
CA GLN A 181 12.83 10.35 0.96
C GLN A 181 11.49 11.09 1.14
N ARG A 182 10.64 11.09 0.12
CA ARG A 182 9.27 11.63 0.22
C ARG A 182 8.40 10.80 1.16
N ALA A 183 8.43 9.47 1.06
CA ALA A 183 7.69 8.58 1.95
C ALA A 183 8.07 8.81 3.43
N LYS A 184 9.35 9.00 3.75
CA LYS A 184 9.83 9.36 5.09
C LYS A 184 9.18 10.63 5.62
N GLN A 185 9.06 11.68 4.79
CA GLN A 185 8.40 12.94 5.19
C GLN A 185 6.91 12.73 5.47
N GLU A 186 6.23 11.93 4.67
CA GLU A 186 4.82 11.59 4.87
C GLU A 186 4.62 10.74 6.14
N ILE A 187 5.52 9.79 6.41
CA ILE A 187 5.55 8.98 7.64
C ILE A 187 5.71 9.89 8.86
N ALA A 188 6.66 10.83 8.83
CA ALA A 188 6.86 11.81 9.89
C ALA A 188 5.58 12.63 10.18
N ALA A 189 4.90 13.07 9.13
CA ALA A 189 3.64 13.81 9.25
C ALA A 189 2.52 12.96 9.86
N ARG A 190 2.43 11.67 9.52
CA ARG A 190 1.45 10.73 10.08
C ARG A 190 1.72 10.42 11.55
N ILE A 191 2.98 10.25 11.94
CA ILE A 191 3.37 9.99 13.34
C ILE A 191 2.99 11.16 14.24
N ARG A 192 3.08 12.41 13.77
CA ARG A 192 2.55 13.59 14.50
C ARG A 192 1.07 13.47 14.85
N GLY A 193 0.29 12.84 13.99
CA GLY A 193 -1.16 12.63 14.17
C GLY A 193 -1.55 11.49 15.11
N MET A 194 -0.62 10.87 15.80
CA MET A 194 -0.78 9.86 16.87
C MET A 194 -1.36 8.49 16.50
N ASN A 195 -1.24 7.94 15.28
CA ASN A 195 -1.93 6.64 15.08
C ASN A 195 -1.32 5.60 14.14
N TYR A 196 -0.02 5.56 13.90
CA TYR A 196 0.52 4.53 12.99
C TYR A 196 1.78 3.85 13.54
N SER A 197 1.62 2.58 13.93
CA SER A 197 2.76 1.71 14.29
C SER A 197 3.42 1.04 13.07
N ARG A 198 2.73 1.00 11.92
CA ARG A 198 3.21 0.40 10.66
C ARG A 198 2.40 0.88 9.47
N GLY A 199 2.93 0.69 8.27
CA GLY A 199 2.23 0.94 7.01
C GLY A 199 3.07 0.53 5.81
N SER A 200 2.52 0.72 4.61
CA SER A 200 3.19 0.47 3.35
C SER A 200 3.00 1.65 2.40
N TYR A 201 3.99 1.88 1.55
CA TYR A 201 3.99 2.86 0.48
C TYR A 201 4.37 2.17 -0.84
N ASP A 202 3.49 2.21 -1.81
CA ASP A 202 3.69 1.63 -3.14
C ASP A 202 4.44 2.61 -4.06
N TYR A 203 5.59 2.21 -4.56
CA TYR A 203 6.26 2.84 -5.70
C TYR A 203 5.91 2.11 -6.97
N SER A 204 4.90 2.60 -7.69
CA SER A 204 4.41 1.97 -8.91
C SER A 204 4.83 2.73 -10.16
N LEU A 205 5.34 1.98 -11.12
CA LEU A 205 5.60 2.43 -12.51
C LEU A 205 4.42 2.13 -13.44
N ALA A 206 3.30 1.65 -12.90
CA ALA A 206 2.11 1.30 -13.65
C ALA A 206 1.42 2.54 -14.26
N GLY A 207 0.79 2.33 -15.42
CA GLY A 207 -0.04 3.32 -16.09
C GLY A 207 0.71 4.55 -16.61
N LEU A 208 -0.03 5.53 -17.11
CA LEU A 208 0.57 6.74 -17.69
C LEU A 208 1.33 7.60 -16.68
N GLN A 209 0.98 7.51 -15.39
CA GLN A 209 1.65 8.23 -14.33
C GLN A 209 3.02 7.63 -13.98
N GLY A 210 3.26 6.37 -14.33
CA GLY A 210 4.54 5.69 -14.17
C GLY A 210 5.60 6.15 -15.18
N ILE A 211 5.21 6.66 -16.35
CA ILE A 211 6.14 7.06 -17.42
C ILE A 211 7.18 8.10 -16.95
N PRO A 212 6.81 9.20 -16.30
CA PRO A 212 7.79 10.16 -15.81
C PRO A 212 8.75 9.57 -14.78
N LYS A 213 8.26 8.73 -13.88
CA LYS A 213 9.06 8.02 -12.88
C LYS A 213 10.05 7.08 -13.55
N TYR A 214 9.55 6.27 -14.49
CA TYR A 214 10.38 5.36 -15.29
C TYR A 214 11.51 6.12 -15.99
N VAL A 215 11.20 7.23 -16.69
CA VAL A 215 12.21 8.04 -17.37
C VAL A 215 13.23 8.60 -16.37
N GLN A 216 12.78 9.07 -15.21
CA GLN A 216 13.65 9.61 -14.18
C GLN A 216 14.64 8.58 -13.65
N ASP A 217 14.19 7.38 -13.30
CA ASP A 217 15.03 6.35 -12.71
C ASP A 217 15.99 5.75 -13.77
N TYR A 218 15.46 5.44 -14.93
CA TYR A 218 16.24 4.83 -16.02
C TYR A 218 17.20 5.82 -16.72
N THR A 219 17.13 7.11 -16.41
CA THR A 219 18.15 8.09 -16.84
C THR A 219 19.54 7.72 -16.35
N ASN A 220 19.64 6.96 -15.26
CA ASN A 220 20.89 6.42 -14.75
C ASN A 220 21.64 5.60 -15.81
N ILE A 221 20.95 4.67 -16.48
CA ILE A 221 21.53 3.84 -17.54
C ILE A 221 22.01 4.72 -18.73
N LEU A 222 21.19 5.70 -19.13
CA LEU A 222 21.48 6.57 -20.26
C LEU A 222 22.64 7.55 -19.98
N THR A 223 22.84 7.93 -18.73
CA THR A 223 23.86 8.91 -18.30
C THR A 223 25.14 8.28 -17.74
N GLY A 224 25.23 6.95 -17.72
CA GLY A 224 26.36 6.24 -17.12
C GLY A 224 26.49 6.51 -15.61
N GLY A 225 25.38 6.53 -14.89
CA GLY A 225 25.36 6.69 -13.43
C GLY A 225 25.37 8.15 -12.92
N ARG A 226 25.28 9.14 -13.83
CA ARG A 226 25.33 10.58 -13.44
C ARG A 226 24.00 11.15 -12.95
N ALA A 227 22.88 10.54 -13.27
CA ALA A 227 21.54 10.96 -12.88
C ALA A 227 20.64 9.72 -12.72
N GLY A 228 19.57 9.85 -11.96
CA GLY A 228 18.68 8.73 -11.60
C GLY A 228 19.18 7.94 -10.39
N ASN A 229 18.55 6.81 -10.11
CA ASN A 229 18.92 5.93 -9.00
C ASN A 229 19.08 4.49 -9.52
N LEU A 230 20.27 3.92 -9.38
CA LEU A 230 20.58 2.60 -9.93
C LEU A 230 19.80 1.50 -9.22
N ALA A 231 19.60 1.62 -7.90
CA ALA A 231 18.82 0.67 -7.12
C ALA A 231 17.34 0.65 -7.59
N ALA A 232 16.71 1.82 -7.70
CA ALA A 232 15.32 1.93 -8.19
C ALA A 232 15.19 1.47 -9.64
N THR A 233 16.21 1.71 -10.48
CA THR A 233 16.26 1.20 -11.87
C THR A 233 16.25 -0.32 -11.90
N PHE A 234 17.00 -0.95 -10.99
CA PHE A 234 17.08 -2.41 -10.90
C PHE A 234 15.79 -3.02 -10.35
N LEU A 235 15.22 -2.42 -9.31
CA LEU A 235 14.01 -2.94 -8.66
C LEU A 235 12.75 -2.70 -9.49
N GLY A 236 12.65 -1.59 -10.20
CA GLY A 236 11.41 -1.19 -10.85
C GLY A 236 10.35 -0.72 -9.86
N SER A 237 9.15 -1.34 -9.91
CA SER A 237 8.11 -1.09 -8.89
C SER A 237 8.41 -1.88 -7.62
N TYR A 238 8.18 -1.27 -6.45
CA TYR A 238 8.39 -1.93 -5.16
C TYR A 238 7.48 -1.32 -4.07
N ASP A 239 7.24 -2.10 -3.02
CA ASP A 239 6.56 -1.65 -1.81
C ASP A 239 7.58 -1.36 -0.71
N LEU A 240 7.42 -0.20 -0.07
CA LEU A 240 8.18 0.19 1.11
C LEU A 240 7.32 -0.01 2.34
N ASP A 241 7.57 -1.07 3.07
CA ASP A 241 6.98 -1.29 4.38
C ASP A 241 7.73 -0.53 5.46
N TYR A 242 7.01 -0.01 6.45
CA TYR A 242 7.63 0.61 7.60
C TYR A 242 6.98 0.17 8.92
N TYR A 243 7.82 0.10 9.96
CA TYR A 243 7.43 -0.27 11.31
C TYR A 243 8.01 0.72 12.30
N VAL A 244 7.15 1.37 13.10
CA VAL A 244 7.61 2.24 14.18
C VAL A 244 8.09 1.38 15.34
N VAL A 245 9.39 1.43 15.62
CA VAL A 245 10.04 0.60 16.65
C VAL A 245 10.03 1.32 17.99
N GLU A 246 10.27 2.63 18.00
CA GLU A 246 10.40 3.42 19.21
C GLU A 246 9.97 4.87 18.93
N VAL A 247 9.26 5.49 19.87
CA VAL A 247 8.86 6.90 19.79
C VAL A 247 9.38 7.64 21.00
N ASP A 248 10.24 8.64 20.79
CA ASP A 248 10.66 9.55 21.84
C ASP A 248 9.89 10.89 21.71
N GLY A 249 8.82 11.02 22.47
CA GLY A 249 8.00 12.23 22.52
C GLY A 249 8.73 13.44 23.10
N LYS A 250 9.88 13.27 23.80
CA LYS A 250 10.64 14.39 24.37
C LYS A 250 11.55 15.04 23.32
N SER A 251 12.25 14.23 22.53
CA SER A 251 13.08 14.72 21.43
C SER A 251 12.25 15.06 20.19
N GLY A 252 11.05 14.48 20.02
CA GLY A 252 10.23 14.58 18.83
C GLY A 252 10.79 13.73 17.68
N THR A 253 11.39 12.61 18.04
CA THR A 253 11.99 11.65 17.11
C THR A 253 11.35 10.27 17.25
N THR A 254 11.40 9.50 16.18
CA THR A 254 10.97 8.10 16.17
C THR A 254 11.98 7.26 15.42
N ARG A 255 12.20 6.04 15.89
CA ARG A 255 12.99 5.06 15.18
C ARG A 255 12.05 4.18 14.36
N VAL A 256 12.28 4.14 13.05
CA VAL A 256 11.47 3.42 12.08
C VAL A 256 12.33 2.37 11.40
N LEU A 257 11.86 1.13 11.39
CA LEU A 257 12.40 0.04 10.60
C LEU A 257 11.72 0.06 9.24
N PHE A 258 12.50 0.06 8.18
CA PHE A 258 12.06 -0.02 6.80
C PHE A 258 12.37 -1.38 6.21
N HIS A 259 11.49 -1.85 5.33
CA HIS A 259 11.66 -3.08 4.59
C HIS A 259 11.19 -2.90 3.14
N VAL A 260 11.98 -3.38 2.20
CA VAL A 260 11.59 -3.52 0.79
C VAL A 260 11.86 -4.95 0.37
N ALA A 261 10.85 -5.63 -0.14
CA ALA A 261 11.00 -6.94 -0.77
C ALA A 261 10.85 -6.79 -2.29
N ASN A 262 11.74 -7.40 -3.04
CA ASN A 262 11.72 -7.40 -4.49
C ASN A 262 12.01 -8.77 -5.08
N GLU A 263 11.54 -8.97 -6.30
CA GLU A 263 11.77 -10.16 -7.07
C GLU A 263 12.15 -9.80 -8.50
N SER A 264 13.34 -10.20 -8.90
CA SER A 264 13.83 -10.06 -10.27
C SER A 264 13.65 -11.37 -11.02
N SER A 265 12.97 -11.30 -12.18
CA SER A 265 12.71 -12.46 -13.04
C SER A 265 12.84 -12.08 -14.51
N LEU A 266 12.76 -13.04 -15.42
CA LEU A 266 12.79 -12.77 -16.85
C LEU A 266 11.61 -11.90 -17.27
N SER A 267 10.42 -12.12 -16.70
CA SER A 267 9.25 -11.32 -16.98
C SER A 267 9.43 -9.88 -16.49
N SER A 268 10.00 -9.68 -15.29
CA SER A 268 10.24 -8.34 -14.75
C SER A 268 11.26 -7.54 -15.57
N ALA A 269 12.26 -8.21 -16.15
CA ALA A 269 13.27 -7.57 -16.98
C ALA A 269 12.80 -7.28 -18.43
N THR A 270 11.82 -8.01 -18.92
CA THR A 270 11.36 -7.92 -20.30
C THR A 270 10.02 -7.23 -20.48
N HIS A 271 9.33 -6.88 -19.39
CA HIS A 271 8.04 -6.23 -19.50
C HIS A 271 8.16 -4.79 -20.07
N PRO A 272 7.34 -4.45 -21.06
CA PRO A 272 7.40 -3.12 -21.65
C PRO A 272 6.84 -2.09 -20.66
N PRO A 273 7.40 -0.86 -20.64
CA PRO A 273 6.86 0.24 -19.84
C PRO A 273 5.36 0.39 -20.07
N VAL A 274 4.59 0.62 -18.99
CA VAL A 274 3.14 0.75 -19.00
C VAL A 274 2.39 -0.57 -19.24
N LEU A 275 2.69 -1.29 -20.33
CA LEU A 275 2.00 -2.54 -20.67
C LEU A 275 2.38 -3.69 -19.74
N GLY A 276 3.62 -3.75 -19.29
CA GLY A 276 4.11 -4.78 -18.37
C GLY A 276 3.48 -4.71 -16.96
N TYR A 277 2.78 -3.61 -16.64
CA TYR A 277 2.05 -3.43 -15.38
C TYR A 277 0.54 -3.62 -15.53
N THR A 278 0.07 -4.23 -16.62
CA THR A 278 -1.35 -4.61 -16.79
C THR A 278 -1.64 -5.94 -16.13
N GLU A 279 -2.88 -6.16 -15.66
CA GLU A 279 -3.31 -7.44 -15.06
C GLU A 279 -2.99 -8.62 -15.99
N VAL A 280 -3.29 -8.50 -17.27
CA VAL A 280 -3.02 -9.55 -18.27
C VAL A 280 -1.54 -9.92 -18.33
N TYR A 281 -0.65 -8.92 -18.25
CA TYR A 281 0.78 -9.20 -18.24
C TYR A 281 1.22 -9.87 -16.93
N LEU A 282 0.76 -9.35 -15.79
CA LEU A 282 1.18 -9.82 -14.47
C LEU A 282 0.61 -11.22 -14.14
N GLU A 283 -0.62 -11.51 -14.57
CA GLU A 283 -1.30 -12.76 -14.21
C GLU A 283 -1.13 -13.88 -15.26
N GLU A 284 -0.99 -13.55 -16.54
CA GLU A 284 -0.95 -14.54 -17.61
C GLU A 284 0.39 -14.58 -18.35
N ILE A 285 0.87 -13.43 -18.85
CA ILE A 285 2.06 -13.38 -19.71
C ILE A 285 3.34 -13.53 -18.90
N GLY A 286 3.49 -12.79 -17.82
CA GLY A 286 4.68 -12.83 -16.98
C GLY A 286 5.01 -14.22 -16.45
N PRO A 287 4.07 -14.90 -15.76
CA PRO A 287 4.29 -16.27 -15.29
C PRO A 287 4.63 -17.26 -16.41
N ALA A 288 4.04 -17.07 -17.61
CA ALA A 288 4.37 -17.92 -18.76
C ALA A 288 5.81 -17.68 -19.27
N ILE A 289 6.29 -16.43 -19.23
CA ILE A 289 7.67 -16.08 -19.56
C ILE A 289 8.63 -16.68 -18.52
N ASP A 290 8.35 -16.52 -17.23
CA ASP A 290 9.20 -17.04 -16.16
C ASP A 290 9.26 -18.57 -16.15
N ALA A 291 8.19 -19.25 -16.58
CA ALA A 291 8.16 -20.70 -16.75
C ALA A 291 9.13 -21.22 -17.83
N LEU A 292 9.59 -20.36 -18.74
CA LEU A 292 10.59 -20.73 -19.74
C LEU A 292 11.99 -20.91 -19.12
N VAL A 293 12.24 -20.25 -17.96
CA VAL A 293 13.56 -20.25 -17.31
C VAL A 293 13.38 -20.53 -15.79
N PRO A 294 12.97 -21.74 -15.42
CA PRO A 294 12.69 -22.07 -14.03
C PRO A 294 13.94 -22.10 -13.13
N THR A 295 15.12 -22.31 -13.74
CA THR A 295 16.42 -22.37 -13.04
C THR A 295 17.55 -21.91 -13.95
N GLY A 296 18.67 -21.49 -13.35
CA GLY A 296 19.85 -21.06 -14.10
C GLY A 296 19.82 -19.57 -14.48
N PRO A 297 20.50 -19.16 -15.56
CA PRO A 297 20.55 -17.78 -16.01
C PRO A 297 19.18 -17.14 -16.16
N MET A 298 19.02 -15.91 -15.69
CA MET A 298 17.77 -15.13 -15.74
C MET A 298 16.56 -15.74 -14.99
N SER A 299 16.77 -16.81 -14.21
CA SER A 299 15.71 -17.34 -13.36
C SER A 299 15.48 -16.41 -12.15
N LYS A 300 14.39 -16.63 -11.44
CA LYS A 300 13.93 -15.85 -10.29
C LYS A 300 15.03 -15.67 -9.22
N VAL A 301 15.24 -14.42 -8.80
CA VAL A 301 16.10 -14.01 -7.68
C VAL A 301 15.31 -13.05 -6.81
N THR A 302 15.37 -13.22 -5.50
CA THR A 302 14.70 -12.35 -4.54
C THR A 302 15.69 -11.48 -3.78
N GLN A 303 15.28 -10.26 -3.45
CA GLN A 303 16.06 -9.30 -2.69
C GLN A 303 15.20 -8.75 -1.54
N ASP A 304 15.74 -8.77 -0.32
CA ASP A 304 15.16 -8.13 0.84
C ASP A 304 16.10 -7.03 1.35
N PHE A 305 15.58 -5.84 1.58
CA PHE A 305 16.31 -4.67 2.07
C PHE A 305 15.77 -4.27 3.43
N TRP A 306 16.64 -4.18 4.42
CA TRP A 306 16.30 -3.83 5.78
C TRP A 306 17.21 -2.72 6.31
N TRP A 307 16.64 -1.63 6.83
CA TRP A 307 17.39 -0.60 7.51
C TRP A 307 16.54 0.11 8.56
N THR A 308 17.20 0.78 9.48
CA THR A 308 16.56 1.54 10.55
C THR A 308 17.01 2.98 10.50
N GLU A 309 16.07 3.92 10.56
CA GLU A 309 16.38 5.35 10.62
C GLU A 309 15.63 6.05 11.74
N THR A 310 16.21 7.15 12.20
CA THR A 310 15.55 8.09 13.10
C THR A 310 14.88 9.18 12.28
N VAL A 311 13.56 9.27 12.39
CA VAL A 311 12.73 10.24 11.69
C VAL A 311 12.25 11.30 12.67
N GLU A 312 12.45 12.59 12.33
CA GLU A 312 11.96 13.72 13.13
C GLU A 312 10.50 14.02 12.77
N PHE A 313 9.67 14.23 13.80
CA PHE A 313 8.24 14.51 13.62
C PHE A 313 7.78 15.79 14.34
N ARG A 314 8.71 16.67 14.73
CA ARG A 314 8.40 18.01 15.30
C ARG A 314 7.96 19.01 14.25
#